data_172e5459a0f6f210bb8310b680d1ee13
#
_entry.id   172e5459a0f6f210bb8310b680d1ee13
#
_cell.length_a   1.000
_cell.length_b   1.000
_cell.length_c   1.000
_cell.angle_alpha   90.00
_cell.angle_beta   90.00
_cell.angle_gamma   90.00
#
_symmetry.space_group_name_H-M   'P 1'
#
loop_
_entity.id
_entity.type
_entity.pdbx_description
1 polymer ?
#
loop_
_entity_poly.entity_id
_entity_poly.type
_entity_poly.pdbx_seq_one_letter_code
_entity_poly.pdbx_strand_id
1 'polypeptide(L)'
;TSRVVWIQRLKLLCSVYLLLVVVEVKMNYGVLNMWIIQQTKGTKCLDDVFKFLYQTYYLKAGRGFTDQELEDAFSKVAGTSAAEFFKTHIYGVKTPAYASMFKAFGYQFSDANVTKTVPYIGVGIVAGRVTSVYKGGAAYVAGLNVGDEVLKVNGADFPGIDKLLADKKPGDSLVFSVKRDGMERTFLVAVQQTPLKSFVIESEATPTEAQ
;
A
#
# COMPACT_ATOMS: atom_id res chain seq x y z
N THR A 1 36.61 -6.03 21.29
CA THR A 1 35.35 -6.82 21.56
C THR A 1 34.17 -5.91 21.87
N SER A 2 34.34 -4.70 22.43
CA SER A 2 33.24 -3.80 22.80
C SER A 2 32.61 -3.06 21.58
N ARG A 3 33.37 -2.76 20.53
CA ARG A 3 32.87 -2.05 19.33
C ARG A 3 31.88 -2.87 18.49
N VAL A 4 32.07 -4.18 18.39
CA VAL A 4 31.20 -5.06 17.59
C VAL A 4 29.82 -5.24 18.24
N VAL A 5 29.77 -5.28 19.58
CA VAL A 5 28.52 -5.40 20.35
C VAL A 5 27.65 -4.14 20.22
N TRP A 6 28.28 -2.95 20.16
CA TRP A 6 27.55 -1.69 19.96
C TRP A 6 26.98 -1.53 18.56
N ILE A 7 27.70 -1.98 17.52
CA ILE A 7 27.22 -1.97 16.14
C ILE A 7 26.02 -2.91 15.97
N GLN A 8 26.02 -4.08 16.63
CA GLN A 8 24.87 -4.98 16.63
C GLN A 8 23.69 -4.43 17.44
N ARG A 9 23.92 -3.76 18.57
CA ARG A 9 22.86 -3.08 19.34
C ARG A 9 22.31 -1.87 18.59
N LEU A 10 23.14 -1.13 17.86
CA LEU A 10 22.65 -0.03 17.01
C LEU A 10 21.84 -0.55 15.83
N LYS A 11 22.23 -1.68 15.23
CA LYS A 11 21.41 -2.35 14.19
C LYS A 11 20.07 -2.82 14.77
N LEU A 12 20.04 -3.31 16.02
CA LEU A 12 18.78 -3.69 16.68
C LEU A 12 17.94 -2.47 17.09
N LEU A 13 18.54 -1.42 17.63
CA LEU A 13 17.83 -0.20 18.04
C LEU A 13 17.37 0.62 16.82
N CYS A 14 18.18 0.74 15.77
CA CYS A 14 17.74 1.28 14.49
C CYS A 14 16.67 0.39 13.84
N SER A 15 16.78 -0.93 13.97
CA SER A 15 15.79 -1.88 13.47
C SER A 15 14.48 -1.82 14.26
N VAL A 16 14.53 -1.61 15.59
CA VAL A 16 13.33 -1.55 16.46
C VAL A 16 12.67 -0.17 16.41
N TYR A 17 13.44 0.93 16.38
CA TYR A 17 12.89 2.26 16.11
C TYR A 17 12.41 2.41 14.66
N LEU A 18 13.13 1.82 13.71
CA LEU A 18 12.69 1.66 12.34
C LEU A 18 11.44 0.76 12.25
N LEU A 19 11.31 -0.28 13.09
CA LEU A 19 10.16 -1.20 13.07
C LEU A 19 8.88 -0.57 13.62
N LEU A 20 8.95 0.32 14.61
CA LEU A 20 7.78 1.04 15.15
C LEU A 20 7.33 2.21 14.25
N VAL A 21 8.26 2.83 13.53
CA VAL A 21 7.97 3.82 12.47
C VAL A 21 7.64 3.12 11.14
N VAL A 22 8.05 1.88 10.94
CA VAL A 22 7.98 1.08 9.70
C VAL A 22 6.59 0.54 9.39
N VAL A 23 5.63 0.50 10.33
CA VAL A 23 4.26 0.05 9.98
C VAL A 23 3.51 1.12 9.16
N GLU A 24 3.81 2.40 9.31
CA GLU A 24 3.31 3.47 8.42
C GLU A 24 4.31 3.88 7.31
N VAL A 25 5.59 3.53 7.42
CA VAL A 25 6.72 4.02 6.61
C VAL A 25 7.20 3.03 5.55
N LYS A 26 6.72 1.77 5.51
CA LYS A 26 7.19 0.79 4.49
C LYS A 26 7.05 1.26 3.03
N MET A 27 6.06 2.09 2.73
CA MET A 27 5.88 2.68 1.41
C MET A 27 6.81 3.88 1.16
N ASN A 28 7.20 4.61 2.22
CA ASN A 28 8.02 5.81 2.09
C ASN A 28 9.51 5.52 1.88
N TYR A 29 10.05 4.40 2.38
CA TYR A 29 11.47 4.05 2.22
C TYR A 29 11.85 3.84 0.75
N GLY A 30 11.05 3.07 0.02
CA GLY A 30 11.25 2.86 -1.42
C GLY A 30 11.12 4.16 -2.21
N VAL A 31 10.13 4.98 -1.89
CA VAL A 31 9.88 6.28 -2.54
C VAL A 31 11.02 7.26 -2.27
N LEU A 32 11.51 7.34 -1.04
CA LEU A 32 12.65 8.18 -0.67
C LEU A 32 13.92 7.75 -1.42
N ASN A 33 14.18 6.45 -1.49
CA ASN A 33 15.34 5.92 -2.21
C ASN A 33 15.24 6.22 -3.72
N MET A 34 14.08 5.97 -4.33
CA MET A 34 13.83 6.27 -5.73
C MET A 34 13.97 7.77 -6.02
N TRP A 35 13.48 8.62 -5.11
CA TRP A 35 13.64 10.08 -5.27
C TRP A 35 15.11 10.49 -5.27
N ILE A 36 15.95 10.01 -4.33
CA ILE A 36 17.39 10.32 -4.29
C ILE A 36 18.10 9.83 -5.56
N ILE A 37 17.87 8.57 -5.94
CA ILE A 37 18.48 7.98 -7.15
C ILE A 37 18.12 8.83 -8.37
N GLN A 38 16.88 9.27 -8.49
CA GLN A 38 16.40 10.10 -9.59
C GLN A 38 17.08 11.49 -9.58
N GLN A 39 17.16 12.17 -8.41
CA GLN A 39 17.80 13.48 -8.32
C GLN A 39 19.31 13.42 -8.63
N THR A 40 19.96 12.33 -8.26
CA THR A 40 21.41 12.14 -8.41
C THR A 40 21.81 11.35 -9.65
N LYS A 41 20.86 11.03 -10.53
CA LYS A 41 21.09 10.21 -11.74
C LYS A 41 21.80 8.89 -11.42
N GLY A 42 21.39 8.22 -10.36
CA GLY A 42 21.93 6.93 -9.94
C GLY A 42 23.23 6.96 -9.15
N THR A 43 23.82 8.13 -8.89
CA THR A 43 25.14 8.22 -8.22
C THR A 43 25.03 8.11 -6.69
N LYS A 44 23.87 8.34 -6.12
CA LYS A 44 23.59 8.28 -4.67
C LYS A 44 22.28 7.52 -4.40
N CYS A 45 22.20 6.96 -3.20
CA CYS A 45 21.01 6.25 -2.72
C CYS A 45 20.74 6.62 -1.24
N LEU A 46 19.69 6.04 -0.67
CA LEU A 46 19.29 6.30 0.70
C LEU A 46 20.36 5.92 1.74
N ASP A 47 21.19 4.92 1.45
CA ASP A 47 22.33 4.56 2.32
C ASP A 47 23.34 5.70 2.46
N ASP A 48 23.51 6.55 1.44
CA ASP A 48 24.40 7.71 1.51
C ASP A 48 23.86 8.77 2.49
N VAL A 49 22.52 8.91 2.59
CA VAL A 49 21.88 9.77 3.58
C VAL A 49 22.11 9.21 5.00
N PHE A 50 21.94 7.91 5.20
CA PHE A 50 22.20 7.29 6.50
C PHE A 50 23.67 7.36 6.90
N LYS A 51 24.59 7.16 5.96
CA LYS A 51 26.02 7.37 6.21
C LYS A 51 26.32 8.80 6.62
N PHE A 52 25.72 9.78 5.94
CA PHE A 52 25.89 11.19 6.25
C PHE A 52 25.35 11.51 7.67
N LEU A 53 24.14 11.08 8.00
CA LEU A 53 23.52 11.25 9.32
C LEU A 53 24.38 10.62 10.44
N TYR A 54 24.80 9.37 10.23
CA TYR A 54 25.64 8.64 11.17
C TYR A 54 26.98 9.35 11.43
N GLN A 55 27.67 9.76 10.36
CA GLN A 55 28.97 10.43 10.47
C GLN A 55 28.84 11.82 11.10
N THR A 56 27.78 12.56 10.76
CA THR A 56 27.65 13.97 11.17
C THR A 56 27.12 14.07 12.60
N TYR A 57 26.08 13.33 12.93
CA TYR A 57 25.38 13.51 14.20
C TYR A 57 25.83 12.50 15.26
N TYR A 58 25.96 11.23 14.89
CA TYR A 58 26.36 10.21 15.87
C TYR A 58 27.86 10.25 16.16
N LEU A 59 28.72 10.17 15.13
CA LEU A 59 30.18 10.09 15.36
C LEU A 59 30.79 11.44 15.75
N LYS A 60 30.41 12.54 15.08
CA LYS A 60 31.02 13.85 15.35
C LYS A 60 30.34 14.59 16.50
N ALA A 61 28.98 14.62 16.52
CA ALA A 61 28.24 15.40 17.50
C ALA A 61 27.83 14.59 18.74
N GLY A 62 27.95 13.26 18.74
CA GLY A 62 27.59 12.39 19.85
C GLY A 62 26.11 12.37 20.22
N ARG A 63 25.23 12.73 19.28
CA ARG A 63 23.79 12.83 19.50
C ARG A 63 22.97 12.28 18.32
N GLY A 64 21.65 12.21 18.48
CA GLY A 64 20.71 11.99 17.39
C GLY A 64 20.52 13.23 16.51
N PHE A 65 19.65 13.13 15.53
CA PHE A 65 19.27 14.21 14.62
C PHE A 65 17.79 14.55 14.77
N THR A 66 17.44 15.77 14.42
CA THR A 66 16.05 16.28 14.37
C THR A 66 15.43 16.01 13.00
N ASP A 67 14.09 16.19 12.89
CA ASP A 67 13.38 16.07 11.61
C ASP A 67 13.90 17.06 10.56
N GLN A 68 14.25 18.29 10.96
CA GLN A 68 14.84 19.27 10.07
C GLN A 68 16.24 18.83 9.58
N GLU A 69 17.05 18.30 10.48
CA GLU A 69 18.39 17.78 10.13
C GLU A 69 18.30 16.55 9.21
N LEU A 70 17.24 15.75 9.31
CA LEU A 70 16.94 14.67 8.39
C LEU A 70 16.66 15.24 6.99
N GLU A 71 15.75 16.22 6.88
CA GLU A 71 15.40 16.87 5.61
C GLU A 71 16.63 17.55 4.97
N ASP A 72 17.45 18.22 5.79
CA ASP A 72 18.70 18.85 5.35
C ASP A 72 19.70 17.81 4.83
N ALA A 73 19.78 16.63 5.46
CA ALA A 73 20.64 15.55 5.01
C ALA A 73 20.18 14.99 3.64
N PHE A 74 18.88 14.83 3.45
CA PHE A 74 18.32 14.47 2.13
C PHE A 74 18.65 15.52 1.07
N SER A 75 18.43 16.79 1.37
CA SER A 75 18.74 17.90 0.47
C SER A 75 20.20 17.93 0.09
N LYS A 76 21.09 17.70 1.06
CA LYS A 76 22.54 17.70 0.85
C LYS A 76 23.00 16.52 0.00
N VAL A 77 22.49 15.33 0.23
CA VAL A 77 22.88 14.12 -0.53
C VAL A 77 22.30 14.18 -1.94
N ALA A 78 21.06 14.63 -2.10
CA ALA A 78 20.40 14.77 -3.38
C ALA A 78 20.94 15.93 -4.24
N GLY A 79 21.65 16.89 -3.63
CA GLY A 79 22.12 18.10 -4.33
C GLY A 79 21.03 19.10 -4.71
N THR A 80 19.82 18.91 -4.18
CA THR A 80 18.65 19.77 -4.38
C THR A 80 17.77 19.76 -3.13
N SER A 81 16.92 20.79 -2.94
CA SER A 81 16.04 20.87 -1.78
C SER A 81 15.03 19.71 -1.73
N ALA A 82 14.97 19.02 -0.60
CA ALA A 82 13.98 17.99 -0.31
C ALA A 82 12.70 18.56 0.34
N ALA A 83 12.67 19.85 0.69
CA ALA A 83 11.61 20.46 1.50
C ALA A 83 10.20 20.22 0.92
N GLU A 84 9.99 20.49 -0.37
CA GLU A 84 8.67 20.29 -1.00
C GLU A 84 8.28 18.82 -1.07
N PHE A 85 9.24 17.91 -1.28
CA PHE A 85 9.01 16.47 -1.27
C PHE A 85 8.60 16.00 0.13
N PHE A 86 9.30 16.42 1.18
CA PHE A 86 8.97 16.10 2.56
C PHE A 86 7.61 16.66 2.96
N LYS A 87 7.35 17.96 2.70
CA LYS A 87 6.07 18.61 2.97
C LYS A 87 4.89 17.89 2.30
N THR A 88 5.09 17.43 1.09
CA THR A 88 4.00 16.87 0.26
C THR A 88 3.76 15.39 0.53
N HIS A 89 4.83 14.59 0.67
CA HIS A 89 4.75 13.14 0.67
C HIS A 89 5.12 12.49 2.01
N ILE A 90 5.90 13.16 2.87
CA ILE A 90 6.31 12.62 4.17
C ILE A 90 5.40 13.16 5.28
N TYR A 91 5.25 14.48 5.36
CA TYR A 91 4.37 15.13 6.35
C TYR A 91 2.95 15.33 5.82
N GLY A 92 2.78 15.33 4.50
CA GLY A 92 1.49 15.45 3.83
C GLY A 92 0.87 14.10 3.49
N VAL A 93 -0.31 14.17 2.89
CA VAL A 93 -1.11 12.98 2.51
C VAL A 93 -1.15 12.73 1.00
N LYS A 94 -0.38 13.48 0.22
CA LYS A 94 -0.38 13.35 -1.24
C LYS A 94 0.36 12.08 -1.65
N THR A 95 -0.32 11.22 -2.38
CA THR A 95 0.28 10.00 -2.93
C THR A 95 1.38 10.35 -3.93
N PRO A 96 2.57 9.73 -3.84
CA PRO A 96 3.62 9.91 -4.83
C PRO A 96 3.17 9.47 -6.23
N ALA A 97 3.76 10.08 -7.26
CA ALA A 97 3.48 9.73 -8.65
C ALA A 97 4.24 8.45 -9.04
N TYR A 98 3.83 7.31 -8.49
CA TYR A 98 4.51 6.02 -8.67
C TYR A 98 4.80 5.68 -10.14
N ALA A 99 3.84 5.91 -11.04
CA ALA A 99 4.02 5.60 -12.45
C ALA A 99 5.23 6.33 -13.07
N SER A 100 5.41 7.64 -12.79
CA SER A 100 6.56 8.40 -13.30
C SER A 100 7.86 8.02 -12.58
N MET A 101 7.78 7.67 -11.28
CA MET A 101 8.95 7.22 -10.54
C MET A 101 9.46 5.87 -11.08
N PHE A 102 8.59 4.88 -11.24
CA PHE A 102 8.98 3.58 -11.78
C PHE A 102 9.46 3.67 -13.22
N LYS A 103 8.83 4.54 -14.04
CA LYS A 103 9.25 4.76 -15.42
C LYS A 103 10.69 5.26 -15.53
N ALA A 104 11.15 6.12 -14.62
CA ALA A 104 12.53 6.60 -14.58
C ALA A 104 13.57 5.49 -14.34
N PHE A 105 13.13 4.30 -13.90
CA PHE A 105 13.97 3.11 -13.69
C PHE A 105 13.69 2.00 -14.71
N GLY A 106 13.00 2.29 -15.82
CA GLY A 106 12.69 1.29 -16.86
C GLY A 106 11.57 0.32 -16.49
N TYR A 107 10.70 0.70 -15.56
CA TYR A 107 9.54 -0.10 -15.19
C TYR A 107 8.25 0.62 -15.52
N GLN A 108 7.30 -0.12 -16.05
CA GLN A 108 5.92 0.31 -16.20
C GLN A 108 5.13 -0.05 -14.93
N PHE A 109 4.52 0.95 -14.33
CA PHE A 109 3.62 0.77 -13.17
C PHE A 109 2.20 1.06 -13.61
N SER A 110 1.33 0.07 -13.48
CA SER A 110 -0.07 0.18 -13.91
C SER A 110 -1.02 -0.44 -12.89
N ASP A 111 -2.29 -0.03 -12.95
CA ASP A 111 -3.36 -0.69 -12.22
C ASP A 111 -4.09 -1.64 -13.18
N ALA A 112 -3.93 -2.94 -12.97
CA ALA A 112 -4.54 -3.97 -13.81
C ALA A 112 -6.08 -3.95 -13.79
N ASN A 113 -6.70 -3.30 -12.81
CA ASN A 113 -8.15 -3.21 -12.70
C ASN A 113 -8.74 -2.01 -13.45
N VAL A 114 -7.92 -1.08 -13.95
CA VAL A 114 -8.43 0.09 -14.74
C VAL A 114 -9.09 -0.35 -16.04
N THR A 115 -8.50 -1.35 -16.71
CA THR A 115 -8.99 -1.83 -18.02
C THR A 115 -9.87 -3.06 -17.91
N LYS A 116 -9.99 -3.66 -16.73
CA LYS A 116 -10.78 -4.89 -16.51
C LYS A 116 -12.07 -4.57 -15.79
N THR A 117 -13.16 -5.15 -16.29
CA THR A 117 -14.43 -5.16 -15.58
C THR A 117 -14.38 -6.29 -14.55
N VAL A 118 -14.11 -5.95 -13.30
CA VAL A 118 -14.05 -6.92 -12.20
C VAL A 118 -15.29 -6.74 -11.32
N PRO A 119 -16.21 -7.73 -11.31
CA PRO A 119 -17.43 -7.65 -10.51
C PRO A 119 -17.09 -7.68 -9.02
N TYR A 120 -17.79 -6.88 -8.25
CA TYR A 120 -17.51 -6.69 -6.82
C TYR A 120 -18.77 -6.37 -6.04
N ILE A 121 -18.92 -6.91 -4.84
CA ILE A 121 -20.05 -6.62 -3.95
C ILE A 121 -19.60 -6.13 -2.56
N GLY A 122 -18.32 -6.14 -2.25
CA GLY A 122 -17.77 -5.59 -1.02
C GLY A 122 -18.04 -6.44 0.21
N VAL A 123 -18.00 -7.76 0.10
CA VAL A 123 -18.21 -8.69 1.22
C VAL A 123 -17.19 -9.82 1.19
N GLY A 124 -16.69 -10.20 2.36
CA GLY A 124 -15.94 -11.44 2.56
C GLY A 124 -16.83 -12.49 3.20
N ILE A 125 -16.85 -13.69 2.63
CA ILE A 125 -17.65 -14.82 3.13
C ILE A 125 -16.75 -16.04 3.24
N VAL A 126 -16.67 -16.61 4.43
CA VAL A 126 -15.89 -17.83 4.71
C VAL A 126 -16.82 -18.85 5.33
N ALA A 127 -16.81 -20.08 4.79
CA ALA A 127 -17.67 -21.18 5.24
C ALA A 127 -19.17 -20.77 5.39
N GLY A 128 -19.68 -20.00 4.41
CA GLY A 128 -21.08 -19.53 4.42
C GLY A 128 -21.39 -18.41 5.40
N ARG A 129 -20.40 -17.88 6.13
CA ARG A 129 -20.60 -16.78 7.09
C ARG A 129 -19.91 -15.51 6.61
N VAL A 130 -20.60 -14.38 6.72
CA VAL A 130 -20.04 -13.05 6.40
C VAL A 130 -19.00 -12.69 7.46
N THR A 131 -17.73 -12.52 7.02
CA THR A 131 -16.59 -12.20 7.88
C THR A 131 -16.15 -10.74 7.78
N SER A 132 -16.45 -10.09 6.67
CA SER A 132 -16.16 -8.66 6.47
C SER A 132 -17.17 -8.01 5.53
N VAL A 133 -17.47 -6.74 5.76
CA VAL A 133 -18.29 -5.91 4.88
C VAL A 133 -17.59 -4.57 4.69
N TYR A 134 -17.32 -4.20 3.45
CA TYR A 134 -16.65 -2.95 3.14
C TYR A 134 -17.61 -1.77 3.21
N LYS A 135 -17.31 -0.80 4.04
CA LYS A 135 -18.10 0.42 4.19
C LYS A 135 -18.29 1.13 2.83
N GLY A 136 -19.54 1.37 2.47
CA GLY A 136 -19.90 1.97 1.17
C GLY A 136 -19.93 0.99 -0.01
N GLY A 137 -19.54 -0.28 0.17
CA GLY A 137 -19.73 -1.33 -0.84
C GLY A 137 -21.19 -1.75 -0.99
N ALA A 138 -21.51 -2.45 -2.07
CA ALA A 138 -22.89 -2.86 -2.39
C ALA A 138 -23.54 -3.70 -1.28
N ALA A 139 -22.80 -4.65 -0.70
CA ALA A 139 -23.26 -5.47 0.41
C ALA A 139 -23.57 -4.63 1.66
N TYR A 140 -22.74 -3.62 1.96
CA TYR A 140 -22.96 -2.68 3.06
C TYR A 140 -24.23 -1.85 2.84
N VAL A 141 -24.39 -1.29 1.64
CA VAL A 141 -25.58 -0.47 1.28
C VAL A 141 -26.85 -1.31 1.32
N ALA A 142 -26.76 -2.57 0.89
CA ALA A 142 -27.88 -3.51 0.96
C ALA A 142 -28.24 -3.94 2.38
N GLY A 143 -27.35 -3.75 3.37
CA GLY A 143 -27.59 -4.06 4.77
C GLY A 143 -27.07 -5.44 5.22
N LEU A 144 -26.19 -6.09 4.45
CA LEU A 144 -25.45 -7.26 4.94
C LEU A 144 -24.51 -6.86 6.08
N ASN A 145 -24.39 -7.71 7.09
CA ASN A 145 -23.55 -7.47 8.26
C ASN A 145 -22.60 -8.65 8.51
N VAL A 146 -21.51 -8.35 9.20
CA VAL A 146 -20.61 -9.38 9.73
C VAL A 146 -21.38 -10.28 10.69
N GLY A 147 -21.20 -11.59 10.55
CA GLY A 147 -21.89 -12.62 11.32
C GLY A 147 -23.13 -13.20 10.64
N ASP A 148 -23.64 -12.60 9.57
CA ASP A 148 -24.73 -13.18 8.79
C ASP A 148 -24.35 -14.58 8.28
N GLU A 149 -25.23 -15.53 8.40
CA GLU A 149 -25.09 -16.87 7.83
C GLU A 149 -25.83 -16.90 6.49
N VAL A 150 -25.08 -17.08 5.40
CA VAL A 150 -25.64 -17.12 4.05
C VAL A 150 -26.30 -18.46 3.83
N LEU A 151 -27.62 -18.46 3.67
CA LEU A 151 -28.42 -19.65 3.40
C LEU A 151 -28.47 -19.93 1.90
N LYS A 152 -28.85 -18.92 1.10
CA LYS A 152 -28.99 -19.03 -0.35
C LYS A 152 -28.62 -17.73 -1.04
N VAL A 153 -28.20 -17.85 -2.31
CA VAL A 153 -28.07 -16.70 -3.21
C VAL A 153 -28.83 -17.00 -4.50
N ASN A 154 -29.72 -16.09 -4.88
CA ASN A 154 -30.66 -16.27 -5.98
C ASN A 154 -31.46 -17.60 -5.90
N GLY A 155 -31.82 -18.02 -4.68
CA GLY A 155 -32.57 -19.25 -4.44
C GLY A 155 -31.75 -20.56 -4.45
N ALA A 156 -30.46 -20.50 -4.81
CA ALA A 156 -29.54 -21.64 -4.83
C ALA A 156 -28.56 -21.61 -3.64
N ASP A 157 -27.93 -22.74 -3.36
CA ASP A 157 -26.87 -22.81 -2.35
C ASP A 157 -25.69 -21.91 -2.73
N PHE A 158 -25.03 -21.30 -1.75
CA PHE A 158 -23.93 -20.40 -1.97
C PHE A 158 -22.67 -21.14 -2.50
N PRO A 159 -22.22 -20.87 -3.74
CA PRO A 159 -21.14 -21.64 -4.37
C PRO A 159 -19.74 -21.14 -3.99
N GLY A 160 -19.64 -20.11 -3.18
CA GLY A 160 -18.44 -19.31 -2.94
C GLY A 160 -18.42 -18.01 -3.76
N ILE A 161 -17.74 -16.99 -3.25
CA ILE A 161 -17.80 -15.63 -3.81
C ILE A 161 -17.23 -15.58 -5.23
N ASP A 162 -16.12 -16.28 -5.50
CA ASP A 162 -15.47 -16.26 -6.80
C ASP A 162 -16.36 -16.87 -7.90
N LYS A 163 -16.98 -18.03 -7.60
CA LYS A 163 -17.91 -18.69 -8.51
C LYS A 163 -19.19 -17.87 -8.69
N LEU A 164 -19.69 -17.25 -7.62
CA LEU A 164 -20.88 -16.41 -7.67
C LEU A 164 -20.70 -15.20 -8.59
N LEU A 165 -19.51 -14.62 -8.62
CA LEU A 165 -19.21 -13.42 -9.41
C LEU A 165 -18.62 -13.70 -10.80
N ALA A 166 -18.22 -14.95 -11.10
CA ALA A 166 -17.51 -15.30 -12.33
C ALA A 166 -18.17 -14.78 -13.62
N ASP A 167 -19.51 -14.92 -13.70
CA ASP A 167 -20.29 -14.53 -14.88
C ASP A 167 -21.07 -13.23 -14.68
N LYS A 168 -20.83 -12.50 -13.59
CA LYS A 168 -21.55 -11.27 -13.28
C LYS A 168 -20.89 -10.04 -13.87
N LYS A 169 -21.70 -9.02 -14.09
CA LYS A 169 -21.25 -7.70 -14.56
C LYS A 169 -21.74 -6.63 -13.59
N PRO A 170 -21.03 -5.49 -13.50
CA PRO A 170 -21.55 -4.33 -12.79
C PRO A 170 -22.94 -3.96 -13.33
N GLY A 171 -23.89 -3.76 -12.41
CA GLY A 171 -25.31 -3.56 -12.71
C GLY A 171 -26.18 -4.79 -12.46
N ASP A 172 -25.62 -5.99 -12.44
CA ASP A 172 -26.38 -7.19 -12.06
C ASP A 172 -26.79 -7.11 -10.58
N SER A 173 -27.80 -7.88 -10.21
CA SER A 173 -28.29 -7.96 -8.83
C SER A 173 -28.27 -9.39 -8.32
N LEU A 174 -27.95 -9.54 -7.03
CA LEU A 174 -27.90 -10.80 -6.32
C LEU A 174 -28.85 -10.74 -5.11
N VAL A 175 -29.70 -11.74 -4.96
CA VAL A 175 -30.61 -11.86 -3.83
C VAL A 175 -29.99 -12.80 -2.80
N PHE A 176 -29.56 -12.24 -1.67
CA PHE A 176 -29.02 -13.00 -0.54
C PHE A 176 -30.13 -13.32 0.47
N SER A 177 -30.34 -14.59 0.76
CA SER A 177 -31.12 -15.05 1.93
C SER A 177 -30.12 -15.42 3.02
N VAL A 178 -30.20 -14.74 4.15
CA VAL A 178 -29.27 -14.94 5.27
C VAL A 178 -30.03 -15.17 6.56
N LYS A 179 -29.39 -15.84 7.52
CA LYS A 179 -29.86 -15.95 8.89
C LYS A 179 -29.08 -14.99 9.78
N ARG A 180 -29.82 -14.10 10.46
CA ARG A 180 -29.28 -13.14 11.44
C ARG A 180 -30.14 -13.19 12.69
N ASP A 181 -29.53 -13.42 13.86
CA ASP A 181 -30.20 -13.49 15.16
C ASP A 181 -31.38 -14.50 15.17
N GLY A 182 -31.15 -15.65 14.50
CA GLY A 182 -32.18 -16.71 14.41
C GLY A 182 -33.27 -16.48 13.34
N MET A 183 -33.33 -15.31 12.70
CA MET A 183 -34.34 -14.94 11.71
C MET A 183 -33.76 -14.90 10.28
N GLU A 184 -34.53 -15.37 9.32
CA GLU A 184 -34.23 -15.20 7.90
C GLU A 184 -34.50 -13.78 7.46
N ARG A 185 -33.57 -13.25 6.65
CA ARG A 185 -33.66 -11.93 6.01
C ARG A 185 -33.19 -12.03 4.56
N THR A 186 -33.77 -11.19 3.72
CA THR A 186 -33.41 -11.13 2.29
C THR A 186 -32.86 -9.76 1.96
N PHE A 187 -31.73 -9.73 1.24
CA PHE A 187 -31.06 -8.51 0.81
C PHE A 187 -30.81 -8.55 -0.69
N LEU A 188 -31.11 -7.45 -1.38
CA LEU A 188 -30.79 -7.26 -2.80
C LEU A 188 -29.46 -6.51 -2.89
N VAL A 189 -28.44 -7.16 -3.40
CA VAL A 189 -27.08 -6.63 -3.52
C VAL A 189 -26.75 -6.39 -4.97
N ALA A 190 -26.52 -5.13 -5.36
CA ALA A 190 -26.11 -4.77 -6.71
C ALA A 190 -24.62 -5.09 -6.91
N VAL A 191 -24.27 -5.73 -8.03
CA VAL A 191 -22.88 -5.93 -8.41
C VAL A 191 -22.29 -4.61 -8.91
N GLN A 192 -21.14 -4.22 -8.38
CA GLN A 192 -20.44 -3.00 -8.74
C GLN A 192 -19.12 -3.32 -9.44
N GLN A 193 -18.52 -2.34 -10.10
CA GLN A 193 -17.10 -2.40 -10.48
C GLN A 193 -16.24 -2.37 -9.22
N THR A 194 -15.20 -3.19 -9.15
CA THR A 194 -14.29 -3.16 -8.00
C THR A 194 -13.64 -1.79 -7.86
N PRO A 195 -13.66 -1.19 -6.67
CA PRO A 195 -12.87 0.00 -6.35
C PRO A 195 -11.43 -0.36 -5.99
N LEU A 196 -11.15 -1.66 -5.82
CA LEU A 196 -9.82 -2.13 -5.42
C LEU A 196 -8.85 -2.00 -6.59
N LYS A 197 -7.67 -1.49 -6.29
CA LYS A 197 -6.57 -1.37 -7.23
C LYS A 197 -5.71 -2.63 -7.20
N SER A 198 -5.29 -3.08 -8.36
CA SER A 198 -4.35 -4.20 -8.51
C SER A 198 -3.13 -3.71 -9.27
N PHE A 199 -2.09 -3.36 -8.52
CA PHE A 199 -0.88 -2.81 -9.12
C PHE A 199 0.02 -3.89 -9.69
N VAL A 200 0.51 -3.63 -10.91
CA VAL A 200 1.46 -4.48 -11.63
C VAL A 200 2.67 -3.63 -11.98
N ILE A 201 3.86 -4.21 -11.80
CA ILE A 201 5.14 -3.63 -12.19
C ILE A 201 5.77 -4.56 -13.21
N GLU A 202 6.03 -4.05 -14.41
CA GLU A 202 6.64 -4.79 -15.51
C GLU A 202 7.88 -4.05 -16.00
N SER A 203 8.91 -4.76 -16.44
CA SER A 203 10.08 -4.13 -17.07
C SER A 203 9.68 -3.59 -18.43
N GLU A 204 10.14 -2.39 -18.80
CA GLU A 204 10.03 -1.88 -20.16
C GLU A 204 10.87 -2.75 -21.11
N ALA A 205 10.33 -3.08 -22.29
CA ALA A 205 10.99 -3.95 -23.26
C ALA A 205 12.30 -3.35 -23.83
N THR A 206 12.44 -2.03 -23.77
CA THR A 206 13.63 -1.28 -24.20
C THR A 206 13.96 -0.22 -23.16
N PRO A 207 14.81 -0.52 -22.15
CA PRO A 207 15.27 0.49 -21.20
C PRO A 207 16.08 1.57 -21.93
N THR A 208 15.87 2.83 -21.57
CA THR A 208 16.67 3.95 -22.10
C THR A 208 18.07 3.94 -21.48
N GLU A 209 19.09 4.44 -22.17
CA GLU A 209 20.49 4.47 -21.68
C GLU A 209 20.69 5.16 -20.31
N ALA A 210 19.66 5.85 -19.79
CA ALA A 210 19.67 6.52 -18.49
C ALA A 210 19.06 5.67 -17.37
N GLN A 211 18.68 4.45 -17.66
CA GLN A 211 18.11 3.45 -16.77
C GLN A 211 19.10 2.30 -16.54
#